data_867e96cefc306a332ba9ea4307f381c4
#
_entry.id   867e96cefc306a332ba9ea4307f381c4
#
_cell.length_a   1.000
_cell.length_b   1.000
_cell.length_c   1.000
_cell.angle_alpha   90.00
_cell.angle_beta   90.00
_cell.angle_gamma   90.00
#
_symmetry.space_group_name_H-M   'P 1'
#
loop_
_entity.id
_entity.type
_entity.pdbx_description
1 polymer ?
#
loop_
_entity_poly.entity_id
_entity_poly.type
_entity_poly.pdbx_seq_one_letter_code
_entity_poly.pdbx_strand_id
1 'polypeptide(L)'
;QICTLRDIRTERERRQSIGRGLRLCVDKNGERVQGFDINTLTVIANESYEAFADGLQKELEDPMTGIGIRFGVVAPDQFAAIPVTAEDGSVTPLGVEQSKALRVALQEQGYLTSTGKVEDALRTAIKEGAVQLPEAFEPHRNAVVAILRKLAGRLEIKDADKRRDAIPVRRA
;
A
#
# COMPACT_ATOMS: atom_id res chain seq x y z
N GLN A 1 4.61 -12.48 10.76
CA GLN A 1 6.08 -12.47 10.68
C GLN A 1 6.57 -13.76 10.06
N ILE A 2 7.58 -13.68 9.19
CA ILE A 2 8.27 -14.82 8.60
C ILE A 2 9.74 -14.69 8.99
N CYS A 3 10.31 -15.76 9.57
CA CYS A 3 11.74 -15.86 9.84
C CYS A 3 12.30 -17.06 9.08
N THR A 4 13.23 -16.83 8.16
CA THR A 4 13.87 -17.89 7.40
C THR A 4 15.13 -18.34 8.13
N LEU A 5 15.05 -19.47 8.82
CA LEU A 5 16.19 -20.07 9.55
C LEU A 5 17.13 -20.85 8.62
N ARG A 6 16.75 -21.05 7.38
CA ARG A 6 17.57 -21.66 6.32
C ARG A 6 17.47 -20.86 5.05
N ASP A 7 18.47 -21.00 4.20
CA ASP A 7 18.42 -20.42 2.86
C ASP A 7 17.35 -21.10 2.00
N ILE A 8 16.34 -20.34 1.60
CA ILE A 8 15.30 -20.81 0.68
C ILE A 8 15.82 -20.62 -0.74
N ARG A 9 16.25 -21.71 -1.37
CA ARG A 9 16.95 -21.68 -2.65
C ARG A 9 16.03 -21.50 -3.85
N THR A 10 14.77 -21.93 -3.76
CA THR A 10 13.86 -21.88 -4.91
C THR A 10 12.94 -20.68 -4.84
N GLU A 11 12.77 -20.00 -5.99
CA GLU A 11 11.84 -18.88 -6.13
C GLU A 11 10.39 -19.27 -5.79
N ARG A 12 9.99 -20.50 -6.15
CA ARG A 12 8.67 -21.03 -5.85
C ARG A 12 8.39 -21.09 -4.34
N GLU A 13 9.34 -21.56 -3.55
CA GLU A 13 9.19 -21.62 -2.09
C GLU A 13 9.14 -20.22 -1.48
N ARG A 14 9.96 -19.28 -1.99
CA ARG A 14 9.93 -17.88 -1.56
C ARG A 14 8.57 -17.24 -1.84
N ARG A 15 8.03 -17.41 -3.05
CA ARG A 15 6.70 -16.90 -3.44
C ARG A 15 5.59 -17.50 -2.57
N GLN A 16 5.63 -18.78 -2.28
CA GLN A 16 4.65 -19.43 -1.41
C GLN A 16 4.71 -18.90 0.02
N SER A 17 5.90 -18.68 0.57
CA SER A 17 6.09 -18.17 1.92
C SER A 17 5.54 -16.74 2.05
N ILE A 18 5.91 -15.84 1.11
CA ILE A 18 5.41 -14.47 1.08
C ILE A 18 3.90 -14.45 0.85
N GLY A 19 3.39 -15.23 -0.11
CA GLY A 19 1.96 -15.27 -0.43
C GLY A 19 1.08 -15.69 0.72
N ARG A 20 1.59 -16.53 1.63
CA ARG A 20 0.89 -16.88 2.88
C ARG A 20 0.87 -15.72 3.87
N GLY A 21 1.98 -14.98 3.98
CA GLY A 21 2.10 -13.84 4.88
C GLY A 21 1.34 -12.59 4.41
N LEU A 22 1.14 -12.43 3.10
CA LEU A 22 0.43 -11.28 2.51
C LEU A 22 -1.11 -11.40 2.57
N ARG A 23 -1.65 -12.48 3.15
CA ARG A 23 -3.10 -12.58 3.34
C ARG A 23 -3.56 -11.54 4.36
N LEU A 24 -4.61 -10.79 3.99
CA LEU A 24 -5.25 -9.86 4.92
C LEU A 24 -5.72 -10.60 6.17
N CYS A 25 -5.49 -9.99 7.32
CA CYS A 25 -6.01 -10.49 8.59
C CYS A 25 -7.54 -10.51 8.57
N VAL A 26 -8.10 -11.48 9.28
CA VAL A 26 -9.55 -11.65 9.44
C VAL A 26 -9.86 -11.50 10.93
N ASP A 27 -10.90 -10.75 11.26
CA ASP A 27 -11.36 -10.60 12.64
C ASP A 27 -12.13 -11.83 13.12
N LYS A 28 -12.59 -11.81 14.37
CA LYS A 28 -13.37 -12.89 14.98
C LYS A 28 -14.71 -13.16 14.30
N ASN A 29 -15.21 -12.23 13.47
CA ASN A 29 -16.47 -12.36 12.75
C ASN A 29 -16.27 -12.84 11.30
N GLY A 30 -15.02 -13.06 10.88
CA GLY A 30 -14.67 -13.45 9.51
C GLY A 30 -14.51 -12.28 8.55
N GLU A 31 -14.58 -11.02 9.03
CA GLU A 31 -14.42 -9.83 8.21
C GLU A 31 -12.93 -9.48 8.00
N ARG A 32 -12.60 -9.01 6.80
CA ARG A 32 -11.23 -8.61 6.46
C ARG A 32 -10.88 -7.28 7.10
N VAL A 33 -9.86 -7.30 7.95
CA VAL A 33 -9.37 -6.09 8.64
C VAL A 33 -8.45 -5.31 7.70
N GLN A 34 -8.72 -4.01 7.57
CA GLN A 34 -7.91 -3.07 6.80
C GLN A 34 -6.97 -2.29 7.72
N GLY A 35 -5.82 -1.91 7.22
CA GLY A 35 -4.86 -1.05 7.92
C GLY A 35 -3.45 -1.64 7.96
N PHE A 36 -2.45 -0.76 7.94
CA PHE A 36 -1.04 -1.15 7.90
C PHE A 36 -0.51 -1.64 9.24
N ASP A 37 -1.08 -1.19 10.36
CA ASP A 37 -0.66 -1.62 11.70
C ASP A 37 -0.89 -3.13 11.89
N ILE A 38 -1.92 -3.67 11.23
CA ILE A 38 -2.30 -5.09 11.31
C ILE A 38 -1.75 -5.87 10.11
N ASN A 39 -1.83 -5.29 8.90
CA ASN A 39 -1.46 -5.96 7.65
C ASN A 39 -0.01 -5.66 7.25
N THR A 40 0.90 -5.62 8.20
CA THR A 40 2.33 -5.49 7.95
C THR A 40 3.00 -6.87 8.03
N LEU A 41 3.61 -7.29 6.92
CA LEU A 41 4.43 -8.49 6.87
C LEU A 41 5.88 -8.13 7.16
N THR A 42 6.42 -8.64 8.25
CA THR A 42 7.85 -8.55 8.56
C THR A 42 8.53 -9.84 8.14
N VAL A 43 9.53 -9.74 7.29
CA VAL A 43 10.37 -10.87 6.88
C VAL A 43 11.79 -10.64 7.41
N ILE A 44 12.29 -11.59 8.18
CA ILE A 44 13.69 -11.63 8.64
C ILE A 44 14.40 -12.67 7.79
N ALA A 45 15.28 -12.23 6.93
CA ALA A 45 15.92 -13.08 5.94
C ALA A 45 17.34 -12.60 5.61
N ASN A 46 18.05 -13.40 4.85
CA ASN A 46 19.39 -13.08 4.34
C ASN A 46 19.31 -12.16 3.10
N GLU A 47 20.47 -11.69 2.63
CA GLU A 47 20.62 -10.79 1.47
C GLU A 47 19.97 -11.34 0.18
N SER A 48 19.97 -12.66 -0.02
CA SER A 48 19.35 -13.26 -1.21
C SER A 48 17.85 -13.08 -1.26
N TYR A 49 17.24 -12.84 -0.11
CA TYR A 49 15.79 -12.58 -0.02
C TYR A 49 15.42 -11.13 -0.35
N GLU A 50 16.32 -10.19 -0.10
CA GLU A 50 16.16 -8.78 -0.47
C GLU A 50 16.04 -8.62 -1.98
N ALA A 51 16.98 -9.16 -2.73
CA ALA A 51 16.95 -9.12 -4.19
C ALA A 51 15.69 -9.80 -4.78
N PHE A 52 15.24 -10.89 -4.14
CA PHE A 52 13.99 -11.55 -4.52
C PHE A 52 12.74 -10.69 -4.25
N ALA A 53 12.67 -10.02 -3.09
CA ALA A 53 11.55 -9.17 -2.73
C ALA A 53 11.45 -7.95 -3.69
N ASP A 54 12.59 -7.35 -4.02
CA ASP A 54 12.67 -6.25 -4.98
C ASP A 54 12.23 -6.71 -6.40
N GLY A 55 12.68 -7.88 -6.83
CA GLY A 55 12.26 -8.49 -8.10
C GLY A 55 10.76 -8.76 -8.15
N LEU A 56 10.19 -9.32 -7.07
CA LEU A 56 8.77 -9.60 -6.97
C LEU A 56 7.93 -8.31 -6.99
N GLN A 57 8.40 -7.25 -6.35
CA GLN A 57 7.73 -5.97 -6.36
C GLN A 57 7.71 -5.38 -7.77
N LYS A 58 8.84 -5.38 -8.48
CA LYS A 58 8.93 -4.92 -9.87
C LYS A 58 7.99 -5.70 -10.80
N GLU A 59 7.89 -7.01 -10.60
CA GLU A 59 6.99 -7.85 -11.38
C GLU A 59 5.51 -7.49 -11.13
N LEU A 60 5.13 -7.23 -9.86
CA LEU A 60 3.77 -6.80 -9.52
C LEU A 60 3.43 -5.41 -10.07
N GLU A 61 4.42 -4.56 -10.25
CA GLU A 61 4.29 -3.22 -10.81
C GLU A 61 4.21 -3.22 -12.35
N ASP A 62 4.62 -4.30 -13.00
CA ASP A 62 4.61 -4.42 -14.47
C ASP A 62 3.16 -4.52 -14.97
N PRO A 63 2.70 -3.58 -15.83
CA PRO A 63 1.35 -3.61 -16.39
C PRO A 63 1.09 -4.82 -17.30
N MET A 64 2.13 -5.42 -17.87
CA MET A 64 2.01 -6.53 -18.82
C MET A 64 1.93 -7.90 -18.15
N THR A 65 2.61 -8.08 -17.03
CA THR A 65 2.75 -9.38 -16.35
C THR A 65 2.15 -9.38 -14.95
N GLY A 66 1.96 -8.22 -14.34
CA GLY A 66 1.46 -8.04 -12.99
C GLY A 66 0.08 -7.41 -12.93
N ILE A 67 -0.25 -6.90 -11.74
CA ILE A 67 -1.53 -6.24 -11.45
C ILE A 67 -1.51 -4.78 -11.97
N GLY A 68 -0.34 -4.27 -12.40
CA GLY A 68 -0.15 -2.89 -12.86
C GLY A 68 -0.28 -1.84 -11.76
N ILE A 69 -0.30 -2.26 -10.51
CA ILE A 69 -0.41 -1.36 -9.35
C ILE A 69 1.01 -0.99 -8.90
N ARG A 70 1.40 0.24 -9.11
CA ARG A 70 2.63 0.79 -8.54
C ARG A 70 2.39 1.17 -7.08
N PHE A 71 2.84 0.33 -6.16
CA PHE A 71 2.79 0.66 -4.73
C PHE A 71 3.58 1.95 -4.46
N GLY A 72 2.97 2.84 -3.70
CA GLY A 72 3.58 4.12 -3.36
C GLY A 72 3.51 5.19 -4.45
N VAL A 73 2.81 4.94 -5.57
CA VAL A 73 2.62 5.93 -6.64
C VAL A 73 1.15 6.03 -7.01
N VAL A 74 0.61 7.26 -7.04
CA VAL A 74 -0.75 7.57 -7.48
C VAL A 74 -0.69 8.02 -8.95
N ALA A 75 -1.25 7.21 -9.83
CA ALA A 75 -1.35 7.53 -11.25
C ALA A 75 -2.37 8.66 -11.50
N PRO A 76 -2.26 9.42 -12.60
CA PRO A 76 -3.20 10.51 -12.91
C PRO A 76 -4.66 10.07 -13.07
N ASP A 77 -4.89 8.85 -13.51
CA ASP A 77 -6.20 8.24 -13.74
C ASP A 77 -6.65 7.31 -12.61
N GLN A 78 -5.93 7.27 -11.50
CA GLN A 78 -6.13 6.33 -10.41
C GLN A 78 -7.53 6.36 -9.81
N PHE A 79 -8.17 7.51 -9.82
CA PHE A 79 -9.51 7.73 -9.26
C PHE A 79 -10.61 7.77 -10.31
N ALA A 80 -10.26 7.64 -11.60
CA ALA A 80 -11.20 7.85 -12.71
C ALA A 80 -12.41 6.91 -12.69
N ALA A 81 -12.24 5.69 -12.17
CA ALA A 81 -13.31 4.68 -12.10
C ALA A 81 -14.22 4.81 -10.87
N ILE A 82 -14.01 5.77 -9.97
CA ILE A 82 -14.88 5.98 -8.81
C ILE A 82 -16.30 6.29 -9.31
N PRO A 83 -17.31 5.54 -8.86
CA PRO A 83 -18.69 5.82 -9.25
C PRO A 83 -19.19 7.10 -8.59
N VAL A 84 -19.77 7.98 -9.40
CA VAL A 84 -20.41 9.23 -9.00
C VAL A 84 -21.89 9.11 -9.31
N THR A 85 -22.74 9.26 -8.30
CA THR A 85 -24.19 9.28 -8.48
C THR A 85 -24.64 10.72 -8.71
N ALA A 86 -25.26 10.98 -9.85
CA ALA A 86 -25.85 12.27 -10.16
C ALA A 86 -27.20 12.45 -9.45
N GLU A 87 -27.75 13.68 -9.44
CA GLU A 87 -29.03 13.99 -8.81
C GLU A 87 -30.21 13.23 -9.43
N ASP A 88 -30.08 12.84 -10.68
CA ASP A 88 -31.09 12.03 -11.40
C ASP A 88 -31.00 10.52 -11.09
N GLY A 89 -30.07 10.12 -10.20
CA GLY A 89 -29.82 8.72 -9.84
C GLY A 89 -28.95 7.96 -10.84
N SER A 90 -28.49 8.58 -11.92
CA SER A 90 -27.54 7.96 -12.84
C SER A 90 -26.17 7.80 -12.19
N VAL A 91 -25.46 6.70 -12.50
CA VAL A 91 -24.11 6.46 -12.00
C VAL A 91 -23.13 6.55 -13.14
N THR A 92 -22.20 7.49 -13.04
CA THR A 92 -21.13 7.70 -14.03
C THR A 92 -19.78 7.61 -13.34
N PRO A 93 -18.71 7.22 -14.05
CA PRO A 93 -17.36 7.28 -13.47
C PRO A 93 -16.93 8.74 -13.26
N LEU A 94 -16.10 8.99 -12.23
CA LEU A 94 -15.52 10.30 -11.91
C LEU A 94 -14.80 10.92 -13.12
N GLY A 95 -14.18 10.08 -13.93
CA GLY A 95 -13.46 10.49 -15.13
C GLY A 95 -12.01 10.92 -14.89
N VAL A 96 -11.25 10.92 -15.97
CA VAL A 96 -9.79 11.15 -15.93
C VAL A 96 -9.45 12.58 -15.51
N GLU A 97 -10.21 13.57 -15.95
CA GLU A 97 -9.93 14.99 -15.63
C GLU A 97 -10.15 15.27 -14.13
N GLN A 98 -11.22 14.77 -13.56
CA GLN A 98 -11.48 14.88 -12.12
C GLN A 98 -10.42 14.12 -11.30
N SER A 99 -9.99 12.95 -11.78
CA SER A 99 -8.92 12.17 -11.18
C SER A 99 -7.59 12.95 -11.16
N LYS A 100 -7.25 13.64 -12.26
CA LYS A 100 -6.06 14.51 -12.31
C LYS A 100 -6.18 15.69 -11.35
N ALA A 101 -7.34 16.35 -11.29
CA ALA A 101 -7.58 17.45 -10.38
C ALA A 101 -7.41 17.03 -8.91
N LEU A 102 -7.97 15.88 -8.53
CA LEU A 102 -7.81 15.31 -7.20
C LEU A 102 -6.33 15.00 -6.89
N ARG A 103 -5.61 14.42 -7.86
CA ARG A 103 -4.18 14.13 -7.69
C ARG A 103 -3.36 15.40 -7.45
N VAL A 104 -3.65 16.50 -8.20
CA VAL A 104 -2.99 17.80 -8.00
C VAL A 104 -3.28 18.34 -6.60
N ALA A 105 -4.53 18.31 -6.16
CA ALA A 105 -4.89 18.75 -4.82
C ALA A 105 -4.16 17.96 -3.71
N LEU A 106 -4.00 16.64 -3.88
CA LEU A 106 -3.22 15.81 -2.95
C LEU A 106 -1.71 16.16 -2.96
N GLN A 107 -1.18 16.64 -4.10
CA GLN A 107 0.20 17.14 -4.19
C GLN A 107 0.35 18.49 -3.46
N GLU A 108 -0.58 19.41 -3.64
CA GLU A 108 -0.58 20.72 -2.96
C GLU A 108 -0.67 20.57 -1.44
N GLN A 109 -1.34 19.55 -0.95
CA GLN A 109 -1.40 19.21 0.48
C GLN A 109 -0.14 18.50 1.01
N GLY A 110 0.85 18.25 0.16
CA GLY A 110 2.08 17.54 0.54
C GLY A 110 1.91 16.04 0.76
N TYR A 111 0.80 15.46 0.31
CA TYR A 111 0.55 14.02 0.40
C TYR A 111 1.26 13.22 -0.69
N LEU A 112 1.54 13.87 -1.82
CA LEU A 112 2.22 13.28 -2.96
C LEU A 112 3.36 14.17 -3.45
N THR A 113 4.43 13.56 -3.94
CA THR A 113 5.46 14.27 -4.70
C THR A 113 4.93 14.73 -6.07
N SER A 114 5.68 15.55 -6.79
CA SER A 114 5.38 15.95 -8.18
C SER A 114 5.22 14.76 -9.13
N THR A 115 5.93 13.66 -8.86
CA THR A 115 5.82 12.40 -9.63
C THR A 115 4.65 11.53 -9.20
N GLY A 116 3.91 11.91 -8.14
CA GLY A 116 2.79 11.13 -7.58
C GLY A 116 3.20 10.09 -6.55
N LYS A 117 4.47 10.10 -6.09
CA LYS A 117 4.91 9.18 -5.03
C LYS A 117 4.29 9.60 -3.69
N VAL A 118 3.83 8.61 -2.94
CA VAL A 118 3.19 8.81 -1.63
C VAL A 118 4.21 9.25 -0.59
N GLU A 119 3.92 10.36 0.10
CA GLU A 119 4.70 10.90 1.20
C GLU A 119 4.24 10.35 2.57
N ASP A 120 5.10 10.47 3.58
CA ASP A 120 4.78 10.02 4.93
C ASP A 120 3.64 10.82 5.57
N ALA A 121 3.44 12.07 5.15
CA ALA A 121 2.30 12.88 5.55
C ALA A 121 0.95 12.21 5.23
N LEU A 122 0.81 11.62 4.02
CA LEU A 122 -0.39 10.88 3.65
C LEU A 122 -0.56 9.63 4.52
N ARG A 123 0.51 8.89 4.79
CA ARG A 123 0.45 7.68 5.63
C ARG A 123 -0.02 8.00 7.05
N THR A 124 0.49 9.10 7.62
CA THR A 124 0.07 9.60 8.93
C THR A 124 -1.40 10.01 8.90
N ALA A 125 -1.82 10.82 7.93
CA ALA A 125 -3.21 11.25 7.79
C ALA A 125 -4.18 10.07 7.61
N ILE A 126 -3.80 9.04 6.86
CA ILE A 126 -4.59 7.80 6.72
C ILE A 126 -4.72 7.07 8.07
N LYS A 127 -3.63 6.99 8.83
CA LYS A 127 -3.61 6.32 10.14
C LYS A 127 -4.51 7.02 11.15
N GLU A 128 -4.49 8.35 11.16
CA GLU A 128 -5.28 9.20 12.05
C GLU A 128 -6.72 9.40 11.55
N GLY A 129 -7.04 8.94 10.34
CA GLY A 129 -8.35 9.17 9.71
C GLY A 129 -8.60 10.63 9.30
N ALA A 130 -7.53 11.43 9.23
CA ALA A 130 -7.54 12.88 9.03
C ALA A 130 -7.12 13.31 7.61
N VAL A 131 -7.32 12.45 6.61
CA VAL A 131 -7.02 12.79 5.21
C VAL A 131 -7.87 14.00 4.80
N GLN A 132 -7.23 15.08 4.39
CA GLN A 132 -7.92 16.25 3.87
C GLN A 132 -8.19 16.07 2.38
N LEU A 133 -9.42 16.36 1.97
CA LEU A 133 -9.82 16.36 0.57
C LEU A 133 -10.46 17.70 0.23
N PRO A 134 -10.36 18.16 -1.01
CA PRO A 134 -11.14 19.31 -1.46
C PRO A 134 -12.65 19.03 -1.33
N GLU A 135 -13.43 20.07 -1.06
CA GLU A 135 -14.88 19.99 -0.84
C GLU A 135 -15.61 19.24 -1.98
N ALA A 136 -15.18 19.46 -3.22
CA ALA A 136 -15.73 18.77 -4.40
C ALA A 136 -15.60 17.24 -4.35
N PHE A 137 -14.65 16.69 -3.59
CA PHE A 137 -14.38 15.26 -3.48
C PHE A 137 -14.82 14.65 -2.15
N GLU A 138 -15.34 15.45 -1.23
CA GLU A 138 -15.87 14.96 0.06
C GLU A 138 -16.98 13.91 -0.09
N PRO A 139 -17.93 14.02 -1.04
CA PRO A 139 -18.92 12.98 -1.26
C PRO A 139 -18.32 11.60 -1.60
N HIS A 140 -17.09 11.59 -2.14
CA HIS A 140 -16.38 10.38 -2.57
C HIS A 140 -15.27 9.97 -1.61
N ARG A 141 -15.17 10.61 -0.43
CA ARG A 141 -14.12 10.40 0.58
C ARG A 141 -13.81 8.93 0.83
N ASN A 142 -14.81 8.12 1.08
CA ASN A 142 -14.63 6.71 1.41
C ASN A 142 -13.95 5.92 0.29
N ALA A 143 -14.36 6.16 -0.97
CA ALA A 143 -13.78 5.52 -2.14
C ALA A 143 -12.33 5.99 -2.37
N VAL A 144 -12.09 7.30 -2.28
CA VAL A 144 -10.75 7.89 -2.42
C VAL A 144 -9.80 7.35 -1.35
N VAL A 145 -10.20 7.40 -0.08
CA VAL A 145 -9.38 6.91 1.04
C VAL A 145 -9.12 5.41 0.93
N ALA A 146 -10.09 4.62 0.47
CA ALA A 146 -9.90 3.18 0.24
C ALA A 146 -8.82 2.90 -0.82
N ILE A 147 -8.79 3.70 -1.91
CA ILE A 147 -7.76 3.60 -2.94
C ILE A 147 -6.40 4.05 -2.38
N LEU A 148 -6.35 5.21 -1.70
CA LEU A 148 -5.12 5.72 -1.10
C LEU A 148 -4.52 4.75 -0.08
N ARG A 149 -5.34 4.07 0.73
CA ARG A 149 -4.89 3.03 1.67
C ARG A 149 -4.18 1.89 0.96
N LYS A 150 -4.67 1.46 -0.19
CA LYS A 150 -4.03 0.38 -0.98
C LYS A 150 -2.67 0.82 -1.54
N LEU A 151 -2.57 2.09 -1.96
CA LEU A 151 -1.37 2.63 -2.60
C LEU A 151 -0.31 3.11 -1.60
N ALA A 152 -0.71 3.49 -0.37
CA ALA A 152 0.20 4.03 0.64
C ALA A 152 1.14 2.97 1.26
N GLY A 153 0.96 1.69 0.94
CA GLY A 153 1.89 0.63 1.31
C GLY A 153 3.30 0.89 0.78
N ARG A 154 4.31 0.46 1.53
CA ARG A 154 5.70 0.50 1.10
C ARG A 154 6.44 -0.75 1.55
N LEU A 155 7.43 -1.15 0.77
CA LEU A 155 8.47 -2.06 1.22
C LEU A 155 9.52 -1.25 1.97
N GLU A 156 9.81 -1.60 3.21
CA GLU A 156 10.88 -0.99 3.99
C GLU A 156 11.90 -2.08 4.32
N ILE A 157 13.11 -1.92 3.78
CA ILE A 157 14.23 -2.83 4.05
C ILE A 157 15.06 -2.20 5.15
N LYS A 158 15.27 -2.94 6.24
CA LYS A 158 16.09 -2.53 7.38
C LYS A 158 17.19 -3.56 7.59
N ASP A 159 18.42 -3.06 7.61
CA ASP A 159 19.58 -3.86 7.97
C ASP A 159 19.55 -4.15 9.49
N ALA A 160 19.47 -5.43 9.85
CA ALA A 160 19.40 -5.84 11.24
C ALA A 160 20.69 -5.53 12.00
N ASP A 161 21.85 -5.54 11.31
CA ASP A 161 23.16 -5.29 11.92
C ASP A 161 23.38 -3.82 12.32
N LYS A 162 22.64 -2.89 11.69
CA LYS A 162 22.67 -1.47 12.03
C LYS A 162 21.80 -1.10 13.22
N ARG A 163 20.94 -1.99 13.69
CA ARG A 163 20.16 -1.79 14.91
C ARG A 163 21.04 -2.10 16.13
N ARG A 164 21.61 -1.07 16.75
CA ARG A 164 22.30 -1.17 18.05
C ARG A 164 21.34 -1.41 19.24
N ASP A 165 20.06 -1.30 19.05
CA ASP A 165 19.05 -1.59 20.07
C ASP A 165 18.60 -3.04 19.96
N ALA A 166 19.47 -3.95 20.39
CA ALA A 166 19.07 -5.33 20.64
C ALA A 166 17.97 -5.34 21.69
N ILE A 167 16.76 -5.77 21.31
CA ILE A 167 15.69 -6.03 22.27
C ILE A 167 16.18 -7.20 23.13
N PRO A 168 16.39 -6.99 24.45
CA PRO A 168 16.85 -8.07 25.30
C PRO A 168 15.81 -9.19 25.29
N VAL A 169 16.20 -10.37 24.83
CA VAL A 169 15.37 -11.58 24.95
C VAL A 169 15.33 -11.92 26.44
N ARG A 170 14.21 -11.58 27.10
CA ARG A 170 13.98 -12.06 28.46
C ARG A 170 13.82 -13.57 28.38
N ARG A 171 14.77 -14.30 28.95
CA ARG A 171 14.59 -15.72 29.25
C ARG A 171 13.49 -15.84 30.31
N ALA A 172 12.46 -16.62 30.03
CA ALA A 172 11.48 -17.04 31.00
C ALA A 172 12.10 -17.91 32.08
#